data_7b73863e144d1cd8f414fd0cbce8684d
#
_entry.id   7b73863e144d1cd8f414fd0cbce8684d
#
_cell.length_a   1.000
_cell.length_b   1.000
_cell.length_c   1.000
_cell.angle_alpha   90.00
_cell.angle_beta   90.00
_cell.angle_gamma   90.00
#
_symmetry.space_group_name_H-M   'P 1'
#
loop_
_entity.id
_entity.type
_entity.pdbx_description
1 polymer ?
#
loop_
_entity_poly.entity_id
_entity_poly.type
_entity_poly.pdbx_seq_one_letter_code
_entity_poly.pdbx_strand_id
1 'polypeptide(L)'
;TQNIRMGSLRIRERLAGIQSETEHYEEMVEELIWNEVSSFKKMYLKDRKIENIMLIGDVFTDSVYQNIEEKTTKIISRENFNTWYEKIIRQSPMELAVKLGIPLENASLMYPSAVIYKCLIDMMGAEHIWIPGVHMTRGIAYEYAEQMKLLKGGHNFENDILMAAKNIGKRYAVNRPHVQNLEMTALAMFDATKKMHGMKERERLLLQMAAMLHDVGKYISFNNVADSSYNIIMSNEIIGLSHICLLYTSDA
;
A
#
# COMPACT_ATOMS: atom_id res chain seq x y z
N THR A 1 3.38 -6.23 -1.00
CA THR A 1 2.71 -4.97 -0.66
C THR A 1 2.97 -4.66 0.79
N GLN A 2 3.16 -3.38 1.12
CA GLN A 2 3.33 -2.91 2.48
C GLN A 2 2.44 -1.69 2.68
N ASN A 3 1.64 -1.69 3.74
CA ASN A 3 0.91 -0.51 4.16
C ASN A 3 1.76 0.26 5.18
N ILE A 4 1.94 1.55 4.93
CA ILE A 4 2.54 2.48 5.87
C ILE A 4 1.39 3.33 6.40
N ARG A 5 1.16 3.32 7.71
CA ARG A 5 0.06 4.06 8.36
C ARG A 5 0.32 5.58 8.36
N MET A 6 0.65 6.09 7.19
CA MET A 6 1.00 7.47 6.95
C MET A 6 0.20 7.99 5.75
N GLY A 7 -0.48 9.09 5.95
CA GLY A 7 -1.24 9.76 4.90
C GLY A 7 -1.39 11.24 5.23
N SER A 8 -1.55 12.07 4.21
CA SER A 8 -1.65 13.51 4.35
C SER A 8 -2.70 13.96 5.38
N LEU A 9 -3.87 13.33 5.36
CA LEU A 9 -4.94 13.60 6.32
C LEU A 9 -4.52 13.27 7.76
N ARG A 10 -3.93 12.08 7.98
CA ARG A 10 -3.48 11.65 9.32
C ARG A 10 -2.37 12.55 9.87
N ILE A 11 -1.44 12.99 9.01
CA ILE A 11 -0.37 13.92 9.40
C ILE A 11 -1.00 15.25 9.80
N ARG A 12 -1.90 15.78 8.99
CA ARG A 12 -2.61 17.03 9.29
C ARG A 12 -3.36 16.93 10.63
N GLU A 13 -4.09 15.86 10.88
CA GLU A 13 -4.83 15.65 12.13
C GLU A 13 -3.91 15.51 13.34
N ARG A 14 -2.82 14.76 13.21
CA ARG A 14 -1.84 14.61 14.30
C ARG A 14 -1.19 15.92 14.70
N LEU A 15 -0.98 16.82 13.73
CA LEU A 15 -0.28 18.09 13.93
C LEU A 15 -1.24 19.28 14.02
N ALA A 16 -2.56 19.07 13.90
CA ALA A 16 -3.56 20.15 13.93
C ALA A 16 -3.53 20.95 15.25
N GLY A 17 -3.20 20.32 16.38
CA GLY A 17 -3.03 21.01 17.66
C GLY A 17 -1.75 21.82 17.82
N ILE A 18 -0.77 21.59 16.93
CA ILE A 18 0.59 22.14 17.04
C ILE A 18 0.82 23.23 15.97
N GLN A 19 0.07 23.19 14.87
CA GLN A 19 0.22 24.07 13.72
C GLN A 19 0.11 25.58 14.04
N SER A 20 -0.60 25.91 15.11
CA SER A 20 -0.79 27.32 15.55
C SER A 20 0.29 27.83 16.50
N GLU A 21 1.18 26.95 17.02
CA GLU A 21 2.05 27.29 18.16
C GLU A 21 3.56 27.18 17.86
N THR A 22 3.97 26.63 16.69
CA THR A 22 5.39 26.33 16.45
C THR A 22 5.91 26.84 15.11
N GLU A 23 7.00 27.60 15.15
CA GLU A 23 7.83 27.96 13.99
C GLU A 23 8.47 26.73 13.30
N HIS A 24 8.43 25.54 13.93
CA HIS A 24 9.06 24.30 13.48
C HIS A 24 8.07 23.24 12.95
N TYR A 25 6.87 23.66 12.52
CA TYR A 25 5.86 22.71 12.02
C TYR A 25 6.39 21.84 10.85
N GLU A 26 7.12 22.46 9.94
CA GLU A 26 7.68 21.79 8.76
C GLU A 26 8.69 20.71 9.15
N GLU A 27 9.61 21.02 10.04
CA GLU A 27 10.62 20.09 10.56
C GLU A 27 9.96 18.89 11.27
N MET A 28 8.89 19.13 12.02
CA MET A 28 8.14 18.06 12.71
C MET A 28 7.42 17.13 11.72
N VAL A 29 6.85 17.70 10.64
CA VAL A 29 6.24 16.88 9.57
C VAL A 29 7.30 16.02 8.91
N GLU A 30 8.44 16.59 8.54
CA GLU A 30 9.53 15.87 7.91
C GLU A 30 10.09 14.78 8.82
N GLU A 31 10.33 15.07 10.10
CA GLU A 31 10.84 14.09 11.07
C GLU A 31 9.87 12.91 11.25
N LEU A 32 8.57 13.19 11.38
CA LEU A 32 7.55 12.15 11.52
C LEU A 32 7.54 11.21 10.31
N ILE A 33 7.57 11.79 9.11
CA ILE A 33 7.57 11.05 7.86
C ILE A 33 8.87 10.26 7.69
N TRP A 34 10.00 10.89 7.97
CA TRP A 34 11.32 10.27 7.87
C TRP A 34 11.44 9.03 8.74
N ASN A 35 10.97 9.09 9.98
CA ASN A 35 11.00 7.97 10.92
C ASN A 35 10.23 6.75 10.40
N GLU A 36 9.03 6.95 9.86
CA GLU A 36 8.21 5.87 9.30
C GLU A 36 8.84 5.29 8.02
N VAL A 37 9.27 6.15 7.11
CA VAL A 37 9.83 5.72 5.82
C VAL A 37 11.23 5.11 5.97
N SER A 38 12.05 5.57 6.93
CA SER A 38 13.37 4.98 7.19
C SER A 38 13.26 3.54 7.70
N SER A 39 12.26 3.27 8.54
CA SER A 39 11.94 1.92 8.99
C SER A 39 11.53 1.02 7.82
N PHE A 40 10.69 1.52 6.92
CA PHE A 40 10.32 0.81 5.69
C PHE A 40 11.55 0.50 4.82
N LYS A 41 12.42 1.48 4.60
CA LYS A 41 13.66 1.29 3.80
C LYS A 41 14.53 0.18 4.39
N LYS A 42 14.81 0.24 5.69
CA LYS A 42 15.65 -0.77 6.38
C LYS A 42 15.08 -2.18 6.27
N MET A 43 13.77 -2.33 6.46
CA MET A 43 13.14 -3.66 6.48
C MET A 43 12.91 -4.24 5.08
N TYR A 44 12.51 -3.43 4.10
CA TYR A 44 11.99 -3.92 2.83
C TYR A 44 12.86 -3.62 1.63
N LEU A 45 13.47 -2.44 1.56
CA LEU A 45 14.29 -2.03 0.43
C LEU A 45 15.75 -2.42 0.62
N LYS A 46 16.25 -2.34 1.86
CA LYS A 46 17.67 -2.57 2.18
C LYS A 46 18.56 -1.67 1.31
N ASP A 47 19.53 -2.27 0.60
CA ASP A 47 20.48 -1.55 -0.25
C ASP A 47 20.05 -1.49 -1.73
N ARG A 48 18.78 -1.77 -2.02
CA ARG A 48 18.28 -1.70 -3.40
C ARG A 48 18.22 -0.25 -3.87
N LYS A 49 18.83 0.04 -5.00
CA LYS A 49 18.67 1.30 -5.71
C LYS A 49 17.34 1.27 -6.50
N ILE A 50 16.51 2.26 -6.28
CA ILE A 50 15.22 2.41 -6.98
C ILE A 50 15.37 3.61 -7.91
N GLU A 51 15.54 3.37 -9.20
CA GLU A 51 15.72 4.44 -10.18
C GLU A 51 14.39 5.07 -10.61
N ASN A 52 13.32 4.28 -10.62
CA ASN A 52 12.00 4.69 -11.08
C ASN A 52 10.97 4.52 -9.96
N ILE A 53 10.14 5.53 -9.74
CA ILE A 53 9.02 5.48 -8.81
C ILE A 53 7.73 5.86 -9.55
N MET A 54 6.64 5.17 -9.23
CA MET A 54 5.32 5.51 -9.75
C MET A 54 4.47 6.11 -8.64
N LEU A 55 3.93 7.31 -8.86
CA LEU A 55 3.01 7.97 -7.96
C LEU A 55 1.58 7.81 -8.48
N ILE A 56 0.77 7.13 -7.68
CA ILE A 56 -0.67 6.97 -7.95
C ILE A 56 -1.40 7.54 -6.75
N GLY A 57 -2.38 8.37 -6.98
CA GLY A 57 -3.11 8.97 -5.87
C GLY A 57 -4.09 10.04 -6.28
N ASP A 58 -4.12 11.05 -5.47
CA ASP A 58 -5.16 12.03 -5.28
C ASP A 58 -4.82 13.40 -5.92
N VAL A 59 -5.40 14.44 -5.35
CA VAL A 59 -5.27 15.84 -5.77
C VAL A 59 -3.81 16.28 -5.95
N PHE A 60 -2.87 15.73 -5.15
CA PHE A 60 -1.46 16.08 -5.26
C PHE A 60 -0.87 15.60 -6.60
N THR A 61 -1.05 14.32 -6.94
CA THR A 61 -0.54 13.75 -8.20
C THR A 61 -1.18 14.42 -9.42
N ASP A 62 -2.44 14.81 -9.31
CA ASP A 62 -3.14 15.57 -10.36
C ASP A 62 -2.53 16.94 -10.56
N SER A 63 -2.27 17.66 -9.47
CA SER A 63 -1.65 18.98 -9.52
C SER A 63 -0.25 18.91 -10.15
N VAL A 64 0.56 17.90 -9.79
CA VAL A 64 1.87 17.67 -10.42
C VAL A 64 1.68 17.41 -11.92
N TYR A 65 0.76 16.51 -12.28
CA TYR A 65 0.53 16.11 -13.66
C TYR A 65 0.06 17.28 -14.54
N GLN A 66 -0.82 18.16 -14.03
CA GLN A 66 -1.31 19.31 -14.78
C GLN A 66 -0.23 20.36 -15.05
N ASN A 67 0.79 20.43 -14.20
CA ASN A 67 1.89 21.39 -14.30
C ASN A 67 3.15 20.83 -15.01
N ILE A 68 3.10 19.60 -15.52
CA ILE A 68 4.17 19.03 -16.34
C ILE A 68 4.06 19.59 -17.76
N GLU A 69 5.14 20.18 -18.27
CA GLU A 69 5.20 20.73 -19.63
C GLU A 69 5.12 19.62 -20.69
N GLU A 70 5.72 18.47 -20.45
CA GLU A 70 5.68 17.32 -21.33
C GLU A 70 4.58 16.31 -20.94
N LYS A 71 3.37 16.52 -21.42
CA LYS A 71 2.22 15.64 -21.16
C LYS A 71 2.30 14.25 -21.82
N THR A 72 3.22 14.06 -22.78
CA THR A 72 3.31 12.84 -23.57
C THR A 72 3.89 11.64 -22.82
N THR A 73 4.89 11.84 -21.98
CA THR A 73 5.60 10.74 -21.29
C THR A 73 5.06 10.39 -19.92
N LYS A 74 4.33 11.31 -19.26
CA LYS A 74 3.89 11.17 -17.86
C LYS A 74 5.04 10.87 -16.88
N ILE A 75 6.27 11.10 -17.29
CA ILE A 75 7.48 10.91 -16.51
C ILE A 75 8.11 12.27 -16.30
N ILE A 76 8.44 12.60 -15.06
CA ILE A 76 9.20 13.79 -14.70
C ILE A 76 10.54 13.40 -14.07
N SER A 77 11.53 14.26 -14.28
CA SER A 77 12.80 14.13 -13.58
C SER A 77 12.66 14.53 -12.09
N ARG A 78 13.59 14.06 -11.27
CA ARG A 78 13.70 14.47 -9.87
C ARG A 78 13.88 15.99 -9.73
N GLU A 79 14.60 16.62 -10.64
CA GLU A 79 14.81 18.07 -10.67
C GLU A 79 13.49 18.83 -10.89
N ASN A 80 12.68 18.40 -11.87
CA ASN A 80 11.38 19.00 -12.14
C ASN A 80 10.42 18.81 -10.96
N PHE A 81 10.45 17.63 -10.31
CA PHE A 81 9.68 17.41 -9.09
C PHE A 81 10.11 18.35 -7.96
N ASN A 82 11.42 18.51 -7.74
CA ASN A 82 11.95 19.42 -6.72
C ASN A 82 11.53 20.86 -6.98
N THR A 83 11.61 21.33 -8.22
CA THR A 83 11.17 22.67 -8.61
C THR A 83 9.69 22.88 -8.30
N TRP A 84 8.86 21.87 -8.55
CA TRP A 84 7.44 21.92 -8.23
C TRP A 84 7.19 21.87 -6.71
N TYR A 85 7.92 21.01 -5.99
CA TYR A 85 7.88 20.90 -4.53
C TYR A 85 8.13 22.25 -3.86
N GLU A 86 9.22 22.94 -4.25
CA GLU A 86 9.58 24.25 -3.73
C GLU A 86 8.48 25.31 -3.96
N LYS A 87 7.74 25.21 -5.06
CA LYS A 87 6.61 26.12 -5.32
C LYS A 87 5.43 25.85 -4.39
N ILE A 88 5.19 24.58 -4.04
CA ILE A 88 4.05 24.21 -3.19
C ILE A 88 4.30 24.56 -1.74
N ILE A 89 5.48 24.25 -1.20
CA ILE A 89 5.78 24.48 0.21
C ILE A 89 5.80 25.95 0.62
N ARG A 90 6.02 26.87 -0.33
CA ARG A 90 6.04 28.32 -0.09
C ARG A 90 4.68 28.99 -0.15
N GLN A 91 3.62 28.27 -0.46
CA GLN A 91 2.28 28.81 -0.62
C GLN A 91 1.36 28.37 0.51
N SER A 92 0.56 29.28 1.01
CA SER A 92 -0.50 28.95 1.96
C SER A 92 -1.58 28.08 1.32
N PRO A 93 -2.34 27.31 2.09
CA PRO A 93 -3.46 26.52 1.56
C PRO A 93 -4.48 27.37 0.79
N MET A 94 -4.69 28.63 1.19
CA MET A 94 -5.61 29.55 0.51
C MET A 94 -5.09 29.94 -0.88
N GLU A 95 -3.80 30.26 -0.99
CA GLU A 95 -3.17 30.59 -2.27
C GLU A 95 -3.19 29.40 -3.22
N LEU A 96 -2.90 28.18 -2.69
CA LEU A 96 -2.99 26.95 -3.46
C LEU A 96 -4.40 26.66 -3.95
N ALA A 97 -5.42 26.85 -3.09
CA ALA A 97 -6.82 26.65 -3.45
C ALA A 97 -7.22 27.55 -4.63
N VAL A 98 -6.88 28.83 -4.57
CA VAL A 98 -7.16 29.80 -5.64
C VAL A 98 -6.39 29.46 -6.91
N LYS A 99 -5.09 29.18 -6.80
CA LYS A 99 -4.21 28.97 -7.95
C LYS A 99 -4.51 27.68 -8.70
N LEU A 100 -4.85 26.61 -7.97
CA LEU A 100 -5.13 25.28 -8.55
C LEU A 100 -6.62 25.06 -8.83
N GLY A 101 -7.49 25.97 -8.40
CA GLY A 101 -8.94 25.82 -8.56
C GLY A 101 -9.52 24.62 -7.79
N ILE A 102 -8.94 24.29 -6.63
CA ILE A 102 -9.34 23.17 -5.80
C ILE A 102 -9.97 23.62 -4.47
N PRO A 103 -10.81 22.78 -3.83
CA PRO A 103 -11.35 23.11 -2.51
C PRO A 103 -10.23 23.36 -1.48
N LEU A 104 -10.43 24.29 -0.55
CA LEU A 104 -9.47 24.60 0.50
C LEU A 104 -9.09 23.37 1.35
N GLU A 105 -10.03 22.49 1.54
CA GLU A 105 -9.82 21.21 2.24
C GLU A 105 -8.74 20.36 1.55
N ASN A 106 -8.80 20.26 0.23
CA ASN A 106 -7.81 19.57 -0.59
C ASN A 106 -6.48 20.32 -0.61
N ALA A 107 -6.52 21.63 -0.72
CA ALA A 107 -5.32 22.47 -0.69
C ALA A 107 -4.54 22.32 0.63
N SER A 108 -5.24 22.16 1.76
CA SER A 108 -4.62 21.93 3.07
C SER A 108 -3.87 20.59 3.18
N LEU A 109 -4.15 19.65 2.30
CA LEU A 109 -3.46 18.35 2.23
C LEU A 109 -2.24 18.36 1.30
N MET A 110 -2.09 19.43 0.50
CA MET A 110 -0.99 19.51 -0.49
C MET A 110 0.38 19.51 0.17
N TYR A 111 0.56 20.29 1.23
CA TYR A 111 1.83 20.35 1.96
C TYR A 111 2.24 18.98 2.53
N PRO A 112 1.46 18.31 3.40
CA PRO A 112 1.87 17.03 3.93
C PRO A 112 2.02 15.96 2.82
N SER A 113 1.22 15.99 1.74
CA SER A 113 1.41 15.10 0.59
C SER A 113 2.75 15.35 -0.10
N ALA A 114 3.10 16.62 -0.35
CA ALA A 114 4.36 17.01 -0.97
C ALA A 114 5.56 16.46 -0.18
N VAL A 115 5.54 16.64 1.14
CA VAL A 115 6.62 16.17 2.03
C VAL A 115 6.72 14.64 2.02
N ILE A 116 5.59 13.92 2.07
CA ILE A 116 5.59 12.45 1.97
C ILE A 116 6.30 11.99 0.69
N TYR A 117 5.90 12.51 -0.45
CA TYR A 117 6.47 12.11 -1.73
C TYR A 117 7.94 12.54 -1.86
N LYS A 118 8.29 13.72 -1.38
CA LYS A 118 9.68 14.21 -1.36
C LYS A 118 10.57 13.28 -0.54
N CYS A 119 10.18 12.94 0.68
CA CYS A 119 10.92 12.01 1.54
C CYS A 119 11.08 10.63 0.89
N LEU A 120 10.02 10.09 0.25
CA LEU A 120 10.09 8.81 -0.44
C LEU A 120 11.05 8.84 -1.64
N ILE A 121 10.96 9.87 -2.47
CA ILE A 121 11.83 10.05 -3.64
C ILE A 121 13.29 10.16 -3.23
N ASP A 122 13.58 11.00 -2.23
CA ASP A 122 14.94 11.23 -1.74
C ASP A 122 15.54 9.98 -1.09
N MET A 123 14.76 9.31 -0.25
CA MET A 123 15.20 8.11 0.45
C MET A 123 15.50 6.95 -0.50
N MET A 124 14.72 6.82 -1.57
CA MET A 124 14.89 5.78 -2.59
C MET A 124 15.97 6.14 -3.61
N GLY A 125 16.33 7.42 -3.72
CA GLY A 125 17.24 7.92 -4.74
C GLY A 125 16.66 7.84 -6.15
N ALA A 126 15.32 7.97 -6.28
CA ALA A 126 14.65 7.88 -7.57
C ALA A 126 14.96 9.09 -8.45
N GLU A 127 15.32 8.82 -9.70
CA GLU A 127 15.61 9.85 -10.71
C GLU A 127 14.43 10.14 -11.62
N HIS A 128 13.58 9.12 -11.85
CA HIS A 128 12.41 9.20 -12.71
C HIS A 128 11.13 8.94 -11.94
N ILE A 129 10.19 9.85 -12.06
CA ILE A 129 8.93 9.83 -11.35
C ILE A 129 7.81 9.72 -12.38
N TRP A 130 7.13 8.58 -12.41
CA TRP A 130 6.01 8.36 -13.30
C TRP A 130 4.70 8.69 -12.60
N ILE A 131 3.89 9.55 -13.24
CA ILE A 131 2.57 9.96 -12.76
C ILE A 131 1.54 9.58 -13.82
N PRO A 132 0.96 8.38 -13.76
CA PRO A 132 0.09 7.87 -14.83
C PRO A 132 -1.26 8.60 -14.93
N GLY A 133 -1.63 9.43 -13.95
CA GLY A 133 -2.93 10.10 -13.89
C GLY A 133 -4.09 9.11 -13.73
N VAL A 134 -3.89 8.13 -12.85
CA VAL A 134 -4.89 7.09 -12.56
C VAL A 134 -5.47 7.35 -11.17
N HIS A 135 -6.80 7.34 -11.07
CA HIS A 135 -7.54 7.55 -9.83
C HIS A 135 -8.26 6.28 -9.39
N MET A 136 -8.58 6.20 -8.11
CA MET A 136 -9.35 5.10 -7.54
C MET A 136 -10.70 4.90 -8.26
N THR A 137 -11.34 5.99 -8.65
CA THR A 137 -12.60 5.95 -9.42
C THR A 137 -12.47 5.21 -10.76
N ARG A 138 -11.32 5.33 -11.42
CA ARG A 138 -11.04 4.56 -12.64
C ARG A 138 -10.87 3.07 -12.34
N GLY A 139 -10.21 2.73 -11.23
CA GLY A 139 -10.09 1.34 -10.78
C GLY A 139 -11.46 0.70 -10.52
N ILE A 140 -12.35 1.41 -9.81
CA ILE A 140 -13.72 0.96 -9.55
C ILE A 140 -14.52 0.78 -10.85
N ALA A 141 -14.42 1.76 -11.77
CA ALA A 141 -15.08 1.68 -13.06
C ALA A 141 -14.55 0.51 -13.91
N TYR A 142 -13.25 0.24 -13.85
CA TYR A 142 -12.63 -0.89 -14.54
C TYR A 142 -13.14 -2.22 -13.98
N GLU A 143 -13.15 -2.39 -12.67
CA GLU A 143 -13.66 -3.59 -11.99
C GLU A 143 -15.14 -3.83 -12.35
N TYR A 144 -15.96 -2.79 -12.32
CA TYR A 144 -17.37 -2.89 -12.73
C TYR A 144 -17.52 -3.32 -14.19
N ALA A 145 -16.74 -2.72 -15.10
CA ALA A 145 -16.77 -3.07 -16.52
C ALA A 145 -16.31 -4.53 -16.77
N GLU A 146 -15.37 -5.02 -15.98
CA GLU A 146 -14.92 -6.41 -16.00
C GLU A 146 -16.01 -7.38 -15.51
N GLN A 147 -16.66 -7.08 -14.39
CA GLN A 147 -17.78 -7.85 -13.86
C GLN A 147 -18.93 -7.93 -14.86
N MET A 148 -19.18 -6.84 -15.59
CA MET A 148 -20.17 -6.78 -16.65
C MET A 148 -19.72 -7.42 -17.97
N LYS A 149 -18.50 -8.00 -18.01
CA LYS A 149 -17.89 -8.62 -19.20
C LYS A 149 -17.75 -7.67 -20.40
N LEU A 150 -17.64 -6.37 -20.15
CA LEU A 150 -17.40 -5.35 -21.17
C LEU A 150 -15.92 -5.28 -21.57
N LEU A 151 -15.03 -5.78 -20.71
CA LEU A 151 -13.60 -5.86 -20.95
C LEU A 151 -13.17 -7.32 -21.09
N LYS A 152 -12.21 -7.57 -21.99
CA LYS A 152 -11.59 -8.89 -22.16
C LYS A 152 -10.28 -8.91 -21.38
N GLY A 153 -10.08 -9.96 -20.57
CA GLY A 153 -8.85 -10.21 -19.84
C GLY A 153 -8.80 -9.42 -18.52
N GLY A 154 -9.31 -10.01 -17.47
CA GLY A 154 -9.29 -9.48 -16.15
C GLY A 154 -8.01 -9.79 -15.39
N HIS A 155 -7.68 -8.94 -14.44
CA HIS A 155 -6.63 -9.21 -13.48
C HIS A 155 -7.12 -10.22 -12.43
N ASN A 156 -6.32 -11.26 -12.15
CA ASN A 156 -6.68 -12.25 -11.15
C ASN A 156 -6.18 -11.80 -9.76
N PHE A 157 -7.05 -11.11 -9.03
CA PHE A 157 -6.77 -10.65 -7.66
C PHE A 157 -6.54 -11.79 -6.66
N GLU A 158 -7.09 -12.98 -6.88
CA GLU A 158 -6.84 -14.15 -6.03
C GLU A 158 -5.37 -14.57 -6.10
N ASN A 159 -4.78 -14.51 -7.29
CA ASN A 159 -3.34 -14.75 -7.44
C ASN A 159 -2.49 -13.74 -6.67
N ASP A 160 -2.91 -12.48 -6.61
CA ASP A 160 -2.19 -11.45 -5.82
C ASP A 160 -2.25 -11.75 -4.33
N ILE A 161 -3.42 -12.18 -3.84
CA ILE A 161 -3.61 -12.61 -2.45
C ILE A 161 -2.68 -13.79 -2.12
N LEU A 162 -2.67 -14.82 -2.98
CA LEU A 162 -1.81 -15.99 -2.80
C LEU A 162 -0.32 -15.64 -2.88
N MET A 163 0.07 -14.73 -3.77
CA MET A 163 1.44 -14.23 -3.84
C MET A 163 1.83 -13.42 -2.61
N ALA A 164 0.91 -12.64 -2.04
CA ALA A 164 1.15 -11.95 -0.78
C ALA A 164 1.38 -12.95 0.37
N ALA A 165 0.54 -14.00 0.49
CA ALA A 165 0.72 -15.07 1.46
C ALA A 165 2.07 -15.79 1.28
N LYS A 166 2.46 -16.14 0.04
CA LYS A 166 3.79 -16.72 -0.25
C LYS A 166 4.93 -15.83 0.19
N ASN A 167 4.83 -14.53 -0.01
CA ASN A 167 5.85 -13.57 0.41
C ASN A 167 5.93 -13.44 1.93
N ILE A 168 4.80 -13.48 2.64
CA ILE A 168 4.77 -13.55 4.11
C ILE A 168 5.45 -14.84 4.57
N GLY A 169 5.05 -16.00 4.07
CA GLY A 169 5.67 -17.29 4.40
C GLY A 169 7.19 -17.31 4.14
N LYS A 170 7.64 -16.70 3.03
CA LYS A 170 9.08 -16.56 2.75
C LYS A 170 9.78 -15.66 3.77
N ARG A 171 9.16 -14.57 4.20
CA ARG A 171 9.71 -13.64 5.21
C ARG A 171 9.90 -14.31 6.55
N TYR A 172 8.94 -15.12 6.96
CA TYR A 172 8.94 -15.84 8.23
C TYR A 172 9.48 -17.27 8.11
N ALA A 173 10.25 -17.53 7.06
CA ALA A 173 11.02 -18.76 6.86
C ALA A 173 10.23 -20.08 7.05
N VAL A 174 8.98 -20.14 6.58
CA VAL A 174 8.17 -21.37 6.67
C VAL A 174 8.82 -22.53 5.92
N ASN A 175 8.59 -23.75 6.38
CA ASN A 175 9.03 -24.96 5.71
C ASN A 175 8.20 -25.19 4.43
N ARG A 176 8.76 -24.78 3.28
CA ARG A 176 8.06 -24.83 1.99
C ARG A 176 7.51 -26.20 1.60
N PRO A 177 8.29 -27.31 1.70
CA PRO A 177 7.76 -28.65 1.39
C PRO A 177 6.57 -29.02 2.26
N HIS A 178 6.63 -28.73 3.56
CA HIS A 178 5.54 -29.01 4.49
C HIS A 178 4.29 -28.19 4.13
N VAL A 179 4.44 -26.89 3.91
CA VAL A 179 3.34 -25.99 3.53
C VAL A 179 2.70 -26.44 2.21
N GLN A 180 3.49 -26.80 1.20
CA GLN A 180 2.97 -27.28 -0.08
C GLN A 180 2.16 -28.57 0.06
N ASN A 181 2.64 -29.52 0.86
CA ASN A 181 1.91 -30.76 1.11
C ASN A 181 0.59 -30.51 1.85
N LEU A 182 0.61 -29.65 2.86
CA LEU A 182 -0.58 -29.28 3.60
C LEU A 182 -1.59 -28.55 2.71
N GLU A 183 -1.13 -27.56 1.92
CA GLU A 183 -1.94 -26.84 0.95
C GLU A 183 -2.64 -27.80 -0.04
N MET A 184 -1.88 -28.70 -0.67
CA MET A 184 -2.45 -29.70 -1.60
C MET A 184 -3.47 -30.60 -0.92
N THR A 185 -3.17 -31.10 0.28
CA THR A 185 -4.05 -32.00 1.03
C THR A 185 -5.34 -31.29 1.43
N ALA A 186 -5.24 -30.07 1.99
CA ALA A 186 -6.39 -29.28 2.42
C ALA A 186 -7.32 -28.96 1.25
N LEU A 187 -6.76 -28.56 0.11
CA LEU A 187 -7.55 -28.26 -1.09
C LEU A 187 -8.18 -29.51 -1.69
N ALA A 188 -7.48 -30.66 -1.71
CA ALA A 188 -8.05 -31.91 -2.18
C ALA A 188 -9.22 -32.38 -1.30
N MET A 189 -9.10 -32.25 0.03
CA MET A 189 -10.18 -32.53 0.96
C MET A 189 -11.37 -31.59 0.76
N PHE A 190 -11.12 -30.29 0.64
CA PHE A 190 -12.15 -29.30 0.39
C PHE A 190 -12.94 -29.63 -0.89
N ASP A 191 -12.23 -29.86 -1.99
CA ASP A 191 -12.83 -30.14 -3.29
C ASP A 191 -13.61 -31.48 -3.28
N ALA A 192 -13.09 -32.51 -2.59
CA ALA A 192 -13.76 -33.79 -2.45
C ALA A 192 -15.07 -33.71 -1.62
N THR A 193 -15.10 -32.82 -0.62
CA THR A 193 -16.25 -32.67 0.29
C THR A 193 -17.19 -31.51 -0.10
N LYS A 194 -16.99 -30.90 -1.26
CA LYS A 194 -17.75 -29.73 -1.74
C LYS A 194 -19.27 -29.91 -1.69
N LYS A 195 -19.76 -31.12 -1.98
CA LYS A 195 -21.20 -31.44 -1.91
C LYS A 195 -21.74 -31.44 -0.48
N MET A 196 -20.91 -31.69 0.52
CA MET A 196 -21.30 -31.77 1.93
C MET A 196 -21.33 -30.39 2.58
N HIS A 197 -20.30 -29.56 2.36
CA HIS A 197 -20.19 -28.26 3.02
C HIS A 197 -20.83 -27.10 2.25
N GLY A 198 -21.02 -27.22 0.92
CA GLY A 198 -21.64 -26.18 0.10
C GLY A 198 -20.85 -24.87 -0.02
N MET A 199 -19.63 -24.80 0.50
CA MET A 199 -18.77 -23.63 0.43
C MET A 199 -18.29 -23.36 -1.00
N LYS A 200 -17.91 -22.10 -1.28
CA LYS A 200 -17.56 -21.61 -2.61
C LYS A 200 -16.07 -21.28 -2.74
N GLU A 201 -15.68 -20.66 -3.84
CA GLU A 201 -14.29 -20.35 -4.16
C GLU A 201 -13.64 -19.41 -3.13
N ARG A 202 -14.42 -18.52 -2.49
CA ARG A 202 -13.89 -17.62 -1.47
C ARG A 202 -13.40 -18.37 -0.23
N GLU A 203 -14.19 -19.32 0.27
CA GLU A 203 -13.81 -20.16 1.42
C GLU A 203 -12.63 -21.07 1.06
N ARG A 204 -12.59 -21.54 -0.19
CA ARG A 204 -11.46 -22.32 -0.71
C ARG A 204 -10.15 -21.49 -0.69
N LEU A 205 -10.21 -20.23 -1.11
CA LEU A 205 -9.08 -19.32 -1.05
C LEU A 205 -8.62 -19.08 0.40
N LEU A 206 -9.56 -18.88 1.33
CA LEU A 206 -9.24 -18.67 2.74
C LEU A 206 -8.57 -19.91 3.36
N LEU A 207 -9.08 -21.11 3.06
CA LEU A 207 -8.46 -22.36 3.49
C LEU A 207 -7.03 -22.51 2.93
N GLN A 208 -6.84 -22.18 1.65
CA GLN A 208 -5.50 -22.21 1.04
C GLN A 208 -4.55 -21.26 1.75
N MET A 209 -4.98 -20.06 2.07
CA MET A 209 -4.17 -19.10 2.83
C MET A 209 -3.87 -19.57 4.24
N ALA A 210 -4.85 -20.14 4.95
CA ALA A 210 -4.65 -20.71 6.27
C ALA A 210 -3.58 -21.80 6.23
N ALA A 211 -3.66 -22.71 5.25
CA ALA A 211 -2.64 -23.75 5.04
C ALA A 211 -1.25 -23.18 4.75
N MET A 212 -1.18 -22.05 4.03
CA MET A 212 0.10 -21.41 3.69
C MET A 212 0.74 -20.66 4.87
N LEU A 213 -0.05 -20.17 5.80
CA LEU A 213 0.38 -19.26 6.85
C LEU A 213 0.34 -19.87 8.27
N HIS A 214 -0.18 -21.08 8.45
CA HIS A 214 -0.37 -21.71 9.77
C HIS A 214 0.90 -21.75 10.62
N ASP A 215 2.06 -21.93 9.98
CA ASP A 215 3.35 -22.13 10.63
C ASP A 215 4.23 -20.87 10.74
N VAL A 216 3.75 -19.70 10.28
CA VAL A 216 4.56 -18.46 10.28
C VAL A 216 4.97 -18.04 11.70
N GLY A 217 4.18 -18.40 12.71
CA GLY A 217 4.45 -18.13 14.12
C GLY A 217 5.67 -18.87 14.69
N LYS A 218 6.10 -19.98 14.07
CA LYS A 218 7.31 -20.70 14.47
C LYS A 218 8.58 -19.85 14.37
N TYR A 219 8.54 -18.80 13.55
CA TYR A 219 9.62 -17.83 13.46
C TYR A 219 9.84 -17.06 14.76
N ILE A 220 8.77 -16.85 15.54
CA ILE A 220 8.82 -16.14 16.83
C ILE A 220 8.98 -17.13 17.99
N SER A 221 8.13 -18.15 18.05
CA SER A 221 8.12 -19.11 19.16
C SER A 221 7.57 -20.47 18.73
N PHE A 222 8.24 -21.54 19.18
CA PHE A 222 7.75 -22.91 18.99
C PHE A 222 6.70 -23.32 20.03
N ASN A 223 6.64 -22.62 21.16
CA ASN A 223 5.72 -22.95 22.26
C ASN A 223 4.34 -22.31 22.10
N ASN A 224 4.25 -21.24 21.29
CA ASN A 224 3.01 -20.47 21.09
C ASN A 224 2.86 -20.11 19.61
N VAL A 225 2.81 -21.15 18.76
CA VAL A 225 2.77 -20.97 17.29
C VAL A 225 1.47 -20.31 16.84
N ALA A 226 0.33 -20.74 17.40
CA ALA A 226 -0.99 -20.24 17.00
C ALA A 226 -1.12 -18.74 17.21
N ASP A 227 -0.89 -18.24 18.45
CA ASP A 227 -0.99 -16.81 18.76
C ASP A 227 0.06 -15.99 18.01
N SER A 228 1.27 -16.54 17.83
CA SER A 228 2.31 -15.86 17.05
C SER A 228 1.92 -15.77 15.58
N SER A 229 1.33 -16.83 15.00
CA SER A 229 0.82 -16.81 13.63
C SER A 229 -0.34 -15.82 13.48
N TYR A 230 -1.27 -15.83 14.42
CA TYR A 230 -2.38 -14.86 14.48
C TYR A 230 -1.86 -13.41 14.44
N ASN A 231 -0.94 -13.07 15.35
CA ASN A 231 -0.37 -11.72 15.42
C ASN A 231 0.37 -11.32 14.13
N ILE A 232 1.11 -12.24 13.52
CA ILE A 232 1.78 -12.00 12.24
C ILE A 232 0.76 -11.75 11.13
N ILE A 233 -0.27 -12.60 11.01
CA ILE A 233 -1.28 -12.50 9.95
C ILE A 233 -2.06 -11.19 10.10
N MET A 234 -2.52 -10.88 11.33
CA MET A 234 -3.30 -9.68 11.60
C MET A 234 -2.51 -8.38 11.45
N SER A 235 -1.20 -8.40 11.67
CA SER A 235 -0.33 -7.24 11.47
C SER A 235 0.09 -7.03 10.01
N ASN A 236 -0.11 -8.03 9.14
CA ASN A 236 0.17 -7.94 7.71
C ASN A 236 -1.12 -7.67 6.95
N GLU A 237 -1.26 -6.48 6.36
CA GLU A 237 -2.38 -6.20 5.47
C GLU A 237 -2.18 -6.89 4.12
N ILE A 238 -3.14 -7.73 3.74
CA ILE A 238 -3.18 -8.38 2.43
C ILE A 238 -4.27 -7.71 1.61
N ILE A 239 -3.88 -7.01 0.54
CA ILE A 239 -4.82 -6.34 -0.36
C ILE A 239 -5.80 -7.38 -0.94
N GLY A 240 -7.09 -7.07 -0.89
CA GLY A 240 -8.16 -7.96 -1.34
C GLY A 240 -8.76 -8.84 -0.24
N LEU A 241 -8.24 -8.75 0.99
CA LEU A 241 -8.83 -9.39 2.16
C LEU A 241 -9.34 -8.36 3.18
N SER A 242 -10.57 -8.55 3.64
CA SER A 242 -11.08 -7.79 4.77
C SER A 242 -10.47 -8.30 6.08
N HIS A 243 -10.56 -7.48 7.13
CA HIS A 243 -10.10 -7.86 8.48
C HIS A 243 -10.78 -9.14 8.98
N ILE A 244 -12.06 -9.33 8.66
CA ILE A 244 -12.82 -10.55 8.97
C ILE A 244 -12.24 -11.78 8.26
N CYS A 245 -11.83 -11.63 6.98
CA CYS A 245 -11.20 -12.74 6.25
C CYS A 245 -9.84 -13.13 6.85
N LEU A 246 -9.06 -12.14 7.32
CA LEU A 246 -7.79 -12.40 8.00
C LEU A 246 -8.00 -13.11 9.34
N LEU A 247 -9.06 -12.77 10.07
CA LEU A 247 -9.44 -13.44 11.32
C LEU A 247 -9.71 -14.93 11.08
N TYR A 248 -10.53 -15.28 10.08
CA TYR A 248 -10.78 -16.68 9.73
C TYR A 248 -9.54 -17.46 9.32
N THR A 249 -8.56 -16.80 8.71
CA THR A 249 -7.27 -17.44 8.35
C THR A 249 -6.36 -17.63 9.55
N SER A 250 -6.51 -16.86 10.60
CA SER A 250 -5.64 -16.88 11.78
C SER A 250 -6.15 -17.79 12.89
N ASP A 251 -7.48 -18.04 12.93
CA ASP A 251 -8.12 -18.94 13.92
C ASP A 251 -8.20 -20.40 13.46
N ALA A 252 -7.75 -20.71 12.24
CA ALA A 252 -7.71 -22.06 11.68
C ALA A 252 -6.38 -22.75 11.99
#